data_9996d3d0df232c88ec4b02c882ff1938
#
_entry.id   9996d3d0df232c88ec4b02c882ff1938
#
_cell.length_a   1.000
_cell.length_b   1.000
_cell.length_c   1.000
_cell.angle_alpha   90.00
_cell.angle_beta   90.00
_cell.angle_gamma   90.00
#
_symmetry.space_group_name_H-M   'P 1'
#
loop_
_entity.id
_entity.type
_entity.pdbx_description
1 polymer ?
#
loop_
_entity_poly.entity_id
_entity_poly.type
_entity_poly.pdbx_seq_one_letter_code
_entity_poly.pdbx_strand_id
1 'polypeptide(L)'
;MPSAREQIRSLVPSGSTFDQPADALRELQLEAAREAFAALRERVPLLRTRAEETGVHEVTGLDDLVPLLFSHTSYKSYPVSLITAGRWDRLLRWYTTVSAVEPGDVDVDGVHDIDEWTERVTAAGHRPYITSGTSGKVSFLNCAASDLAFLHDILENLTCWPDPLPAEPTRRGYLLAPASGPMRSVDGFRWHAEVFARPGGTRLLTEDPMRVSELMSSALLHRRMAEGTATPQEISSFETSSGAREEELGAAMAEIADDIAAHRDEPLLIAGMNNQQFTLIEALRARGVPDGGLHPDTLVLSGGGNKGRALPDDYQQRLAAFYDGVRRVRSYGMTELQGSCLACEKGRYHVPPWVIPLILDEAGETLLNPGHGVVEGRFAFLDVSLEGRWGGLISGDRVLVDFSPCDCGRAGPAVLPDIRRYGDLGGDDKITCAATLDSYVRGMIHG
;
A
#
# COMPACT_ATOMS: atom_id res chain seq x y z
N MET A 1 -5.72 -25.17 -19.93
CA MET A 1 -4.48 -24.81 -19.19
C MET A 1 -4.83 -23.62 -18.34
N PRO A 2 -4.23 -23.44 -17.16
CA PRO A 2 -4.43 -22.23 -16.37
C PRO A 2 -3.96 -20.99 -17.17
N SER A 3 -4.62 -19.84 -16.95
CA SER A 3 -4.23 -18.57 -17.56
C SER A 3 -2.83 -18.14 -17.10
N ALA A 4 -2.18 -17.20 -17.80
CA ALA A 4 -0.86 -16.70 -17.41
C ALA A 4 -0.93 -16.01 -16.04
N ARG A 5 -2.02 -15.29 -15.72
CA ARG A 5 -2.28 -14.68 -14.42
C ARG A 5 -2.42 -15.72 -13.30
N GLU A 6 -3.14 -16.81 -13.54
CA GLU A 6 -3.26 -17.93 -12.58
C GLU A 6 -1.91 -18.63 -12.37
N GLN A 7 -1.11 -18.82 -13.42
CA GLN A 7 0.24 -19.37 -13.30
C GLN A 7 1.13 -18.49 -12.42
N ILE A 8 1.12 -17.16 -12.63
CA ILE A 8 1.88 -16.21 -11.80
C ILE A 8 1.44 -16.28 -10.33
N ARG A 9 0.13 -16.27 -10.06
CA ARG A 9 -0.38 -16.37 -8.68
C ARG A 9 0.04 -17.68 -8.02
N SER A 10 0.08 -18.79 -8.76
CA SER A 10 0.48 -20.11 -8.24
C SER A 10 1.95 -20.23 -7.82
N LEU A 11 2.80 -19.27 -8.22
CA LEU A 11 4.20 -19.22 -7.77
C LEU A 11 4.32 -18.93 -6.27
N VAL A 12 3.34 -18.27 -5.66
CA VAL A 12 3.36 -17.93 -4.23
C VAL A 12 3.28 -19.19 -3.37
N PRO A 13 2.22 -20.02 -3.43
CA PRO A 13 2.13 -21.21 -2.60
C PRO A 13 3.12 -22.30 -3.01
N SER A 14 3.73 -22.24 -4.21
CA SER A 14 4.74 -23.20 -4.63
C SER A 14 6.09 -23.02 -3.96
N GLY A 15 6.33 -21.88 -3.28
CA GLY A 15 7.61 -21.52 -2.68
C GLY A 15 8.70 -21.10 -3.70
N SER A 16 8.37 -21.02 -5.00
CA SER A 16 9.31 -20.68 -6.08
C SER A 16 9.11 -19.25 -6.62
N THR A 17 8.50 -18.39 -5.83
CA THR A 17 8.09 -17.03 -6.24
C THR A 17 9.22 -16.24 -6.93
N PHE A 18 10.43 -16.25 -6.37
CA PHE A 18 11.55 -15.45 -6.88
C PHE A 18 12.63 -16.27 -7.60
N ASP A 19 12.37 -17.54 -7.89
CA ASP A 19 13.35 -18.47 -8.47
C ASP A 19 13.11 -18.72 -9.98
N GLN A 20 12.28 -17.89 -10.60
CA GLN A 20 11.94 -18.04 -12.01
C GLN A 20 13.07 -17.53 -12.92
N PRO A 21 13.42 -18.26 -14.02
CA PRO A 21 14.32 -17.75 -15.04
C PRO A 21 13.78 -16.44 -15.65
N ALA A 22 14.64 -15.43 -15.80
CA ALA A 22 14.23 -14.08 -16.20
C ALA A 22 13.44 -14.04 -17.52
N ASP A 23 13.90 -14.78 -18.55
CA ASP A 23 13.25 -14.78 -19.85
C ASP A 23 11.88 -15.45 -19.82
N ALA A 24 11.76 -16.62 -19.14
CA ALA A 24 10.50 -17.32 -18.99
C ALA A 24 9.49 -16.48 -18.19
N LEU A 25 9.95 -15.80 -17.14
CA LEU A 25 9.10 -14.89 -16.36
C LEU A 25 8.62 -13.71 -17.22
N ARG A 26 9.49 -13.12 -18.03
CA ARG A 26 9.14 -12.00 -18.91
C ARG A 26 8.07 -12.38 -19.94
N GLU A 27 8.19 -13.55 -20.57
CA GLU A 27 7.17 -14.05 -21.49
C GLU A 27 5.83 -14.27 -20.79
N LEU A 28 5.86 -14.90 -19.62
CA LEU A 28 4.67 -15.14 -18.82
C LEU A 28 4.02 -13.82 -18.33
N GLN A 29 4.82 -12.84 -17.93
CA GLN A 29 4.36 -11.51 -17.52
C GLN A 29 3.71 -10.77 -18.70
N LEU A 30 4.26 -10.82 -19.89
CA LEU A 30 3.66 -10.16 -21.06
C LEU A 30 2.32 -10.79 -21.43
N GLU A 31 2.21 -12.12 -21.37
CA GLU A 31 0.93 -12.80 -21.60
C GLU A 31 -0.09 -12.44 -20.50
N ALA A 32 0.32 -12.41 -19.24
CA ALA A 32 -0.54 -11.98 -18.14
C ALA A 32 -0.99 -10.50 -18.28
N ALA A 33 -0.13 -9.64 -18.83
CA ALA A 33 -0.48 -8.26 -19.13
C ALA A 33 -1.56 -8.16 -20.23
N ARG A 34 -1.47 -8.99 -21.27
CA ARG A 34 -2.52 -9.10 -22.32
C ARG A 34 -3.85 -9.55 -21.74
N GLU A 35 -3.84 -10.60 -20.92
CA GLU A 35 -5.03 -11.10 -20.23
C GLU A 35 -5.65 -10.04 -19.31
N ALA A 36 -4.82 -9.35 -18.49
CA ALA A 36 -5.29 -8.30 -17.59
C ALA A 36 -5.88 -7.10 -18.37
N PHE A 37 -5.22 -6.66 -19.45
CA PHE A 37 -5.71 -5.59 -20.29
C PHE A 37 -7.05 -5.95 -20.95
N ALA A 38 -7.15 -7.12 -21.58
CA ALA A 38 -8.36 -7.57 -22.23
C ALA A 38 -9.57 -7.64 -21.26
N ALA A 39 -9.34 -8.19 -20.06
CA ALA A 39 -10.39 -8.35 -19.05
C ALA A 39 -10.82 -7.01 -18.42
N LEU A 40 -9.84 -6.13 -18.09
CA LEU A 40 -10.11 -4.90 -17.35
C LEU A 40 -10.50 -3.72 -18.24
N ARG A 41 -10.10 -3.71 -19.51
CA ARG A 41 -10.55 -2.68 -20.47
C ARG A 41 -12.07 -2.64 -20.58
N GLU A 42 -12.74 -3.78 -20.52
CA GLU A 42 -14.20 -3.83 -20.59
C GLU A 42 -14.89 -3.37 -19.31
N ARG A 43 -14.21 -3.50 -18.16
CA ARG A 43 -14.76 -3.26 -16.82
C ARG A 43 -14.35 -1.92 -16.19
N VAL A 44 -13.23 -1.33 -16.64
CA VAL A 44 -12.70 -0.07 -16.10
C VAL A 44 -12.80 1.01 -17.18
N PRO A 45 -13.82 1.88 -17.12
CA PRO A 45 -14.09 2.88 -18.17
C PRO A 45 -12.90 3.79 -18.48
N LEU A 46 -12.13 4.21 -17.46
CA LEU A 46 -10.95 5.04 -17.66
C LEU A 46 -9.87 4.30 -18.48
N LEU A 47 -9.66 3.01 -18.26
CA LEU A 47 -8.71 2.22 -19.06
C LEU A 47 -9.17 2.11 -20.52
N ARG A 48 -10.47 1.88 -20.72
CA ARG A 48 -11.06 1.83 -22.07
C ARG A 48 -10.81 3.14 -22.83
N THR A 49 -11.13 4.25 -22.22
CA THR A 49 -10.93 5.57 -22.84
C THR A 49 -9.47 5.84 -23.16
N ARG A 50 -8.54 5.54 -22.23
CA ARG A 50 -7.11 5.69 -22.52
C ARG A 50 -6.65 4.82 -23.68
N ALA A 51 -7.11 3.58 -23.75
CA ALA A 51 -6.80 2.68 -24.85
C ALA A 51 -7.29 3.22 -26.19
N GLU A 52 -8.50 3.79 -26.22
CA GLU A 52 -9.08 4.44 -27.41
C GLU A 52 -8.30 5.70 -27.82
N GLU A 53 -8.00 6.60 -26.87
CA GLU A 53 -7.28 7.85 -27.12
C GLU A 53 -5.85 7.63 -27.60
N THR A 54 -5.19 6.58 -27.12
CA THR A 54 -3.80 6.26 -27.45
C THR A 54 -3.65 5.25 -28.59
N GLY A 55 -4.78 4.67 -29.04
CA GLY A 55 -4.81 3.69 -30.13
C GLY A 55 -4.25 2.32 -29.73
N VAL A 56 -4.14 2.02 -28.43
CA VAL A 56 -3.66 0.72 -27.94
C VAL A 56 -4.84 -0.26 -27.90
N HIS A 57 -4.93 -1.12 -28.89
CA HIS A 57 -5.97 -2.15 -28.96
C HIS A 57 -5.53 -3.50 -28.39
N GLU A 58 -4.24 -3.75 -28.39
CA GLU A 58 -3.58 -4.98 -27.89
C GLU A 58 -2.23 -4.61 -27.29
N VAL A 59 -1.81 -5.33 -26.25
CA VAL A 59 -0.49 -5.20 -25.64
C VAL A 59 0.47 -6.16 -26.35
N THR A 60 1.42 -5.63 -27.11
CA THR A 60 2.43 -6.41 -27.83
C THR A 60 3.79 -6.35 -27.16
N GLY A 61 4.07 -5.28 -26.42
CA GLY A 61 5.32 -5.05 -25.70
C GLY A 61 5.14 -4.13 -24.50
N LEU A 62 6.23 -3.84 -23.79
CA LEU A 62 6.22 -2.97 -22.60
C LEU A 62 5.88 -1.51 -22.93
N ASP A 63 6.26 -1.04 -24.12
CA ASP A 63 6.00 0.33 -24.55
C ASP A 63 4.48 0.61 -24.67
N ASP A 64 3.69 -0.41 -25.06
CA ASP A 64 2.23 -0.29 -25.15
C ASP A 64 1.57 -0.09 -23.79
N LEU A 65 2.26 -0.47 -22.68
CA LEU A 65 1.74 -0.29 -21.33
C LEU A 65 1.85 1.15 -20.84
N VAL A 66 2.88 1.89 -21.26
CA VAL A 66 3.15 3.26 -20.75
C VAL A 66 1.94 4.19 -20.91
N PRO A 67 1.31 4.30 -22.08
CA PRO A 67 0.14 5.17 -22.27
C PRO A 67 -1.11 4.70 -21.52
N LEU A 68 -1.14 3.45 -21.06
CA LEU A 68 -2.26 2.87 -20.29
C LEU A 68 -2.14 3.07 -18.78
N LEU A 69 -0.97 3.50 -18.27
CA LEU A 69 -0.74 3.68 -16.85
C LEU A 69 -1.57 4.84 -16.28
N PHE A 70 -2.13 4.64 -15.10
CA PHE A 70 -2.79 5.70 -14.35
C PHE A 70 -1.76 6.43 -13.49
N SER A 71 -1.92 7.75 -13.33
CA SER A 71 -1.14 8.44 -12.31
C SER A 71 -1.67 8.09 -10.92
N HIS A 72 -0.82 8.16 -9.90
CA HIS A 72 -1.23 7.95 -8.50
C HIS A 72 -2.32 8.95 -8.04
N THR A 73 -2.53 10.06 -8.77
CA THR A 73 -3.57 11.05 -8.51
C THR A 73 -4.94 10.65 -9.06
N SER A 74 -5.01 9.68 -9.98
CA SER A 74 -6.26 9.24 -10.62
C SER A 74 -7.28 8.72 -9.59
N TYR A 75 -6.79 7.99 -8.58
CA TYR A 75 -7.62 7.42 -7.51
C TYR A 75 -8.08 8.44 -6.44
N LYS A 76 -7.77 9.72 -6.62
CA LYS A 76 -8.24 10.85 -5.80
C LYS A 76 -8.77 12.02 -6.64
N SER A 77 -9.14 11.75 -7.91
CA SER A 77 -9.61 12.78 -8.85
C SER A 77 -11.06 13.25 -8.59
N TYR A 78 -11.81 12.59 -7.68
CA TYR A 78 -13.17 13.00 -7.36
C TYR A 78 -13.23 14.43 -6.81
N PRO A 79 -14.30 15.21 -7.13
CA PRO A 79 -14.57 16.48 -6.46
C PRO A 79 -14.92 16.27 -4.99
N VAL A 80 -14.24 16.97 -4.06
CA VAL A 80 -14.53 16.88 -2.62
C VAL A 80 -15.98 17.24 -2.32
N SER A 81 -16.58 18.12 -3.13
CA SER A 81 -17.99 18.51 -3.00
C SER A 81 -18.97 17.35 -3.12
N LEU A 82 -18.61 16.23 -3.72
CA LEU A 82 -19.47 15.04 -3.76
C LEU A 82 -19.70 14.48 -2.35
N ILE A 83 -18.66 14.48 -1.54
CA ILE A 83 -18.72 14.00 -0.16
C ILE A 83 -19.36 15.05 0.76
N THR A 84 -18.92 16.31 0.70
CA THR A 84 -19.45 17.37 1.57
C THR A 84 -20.91 17.71 1.31
N ALA A 85 -21.42 17.42 0.10
CA ALA A 85 -22.81 17.62 -0.29
C ALA A 85 -23.65 16.31 -0.28
N GLY A 86 -23.09 15.19 0.20
CA GLY A 86 -23.80 13.89 0.29
C GLY A 86 -24.23 13.32 -1.06
N ARG A 87 -23.42 13.56 -2.11
CA ARG A 87 -23.73 13.08 -3.48
C ARG A 87 -23.15 11.66 -3.69
N TRP A 88 -23.67 10.71 -2.92
CA TRP A 88 -23.15 9.35 -2.85
C TRP A 88 -23.29 8.58 -4.16
N ASP A 89 -24.38 8.81 -4.89
CA ASP A 89 -24.62 8.31 -6.24
C ASP A 89 -23.54 8.74 -7.23
N ARG A 90 -23.16 10.02 -7.17
CA ARG A 90 -22.11 10.57 -8.04
C ARG A 90 -20.72 10.13 -7.61
N LEU A 91 -20.49 9.96 -6.31
CA LEU A 91 -19.23 9.40 -5.80
C LEU A 91 -19.07 7.95 -6.28
N LEU A 92 -20.13 7.14 -6.23
CA LEU A 92 -20.14 5.78 -6.76
C LEU A 92 -19.87 5.78 -8.27
N ARG A 93 -20.56 6.66 -9.03
CA ARG A 93 -20.32 6.80 -10.47
C ARG A 93 -18.87 7.17 -10.80
N TRP A 94 -18.26 8.07 -10.02
CA TRP A 94 -16.83 8.34 -10.15
C TRP A 94 -16.00 7.09 -9.83
N TYR A 95 -16.31 6.38 -8.75
CA TYR A 95 -15.56 5.22 -8.31
C TYR A 95 -15.58 4.09 -9.36
N THR A 96 -16.70 3.87 -10.02
CA THR A 96 -16.81 2.91 -11.15
C THR A 96 -15.95 3.30 -12.35
N THR A 97 -15.58 4.56 -12.52
CA THR A 97 -14.71 4.97 -13.65
C THR A 97 -13.28 4.47 -13.50
N VAL A 98 -12.77 4.35 -12.25
CA VAL A 98 -11.39 3.98 -11.91
C VAL A 98 -11.25 2.56 -11.36
N SER A 99 -12.35 1.83 -11.25
CA SER A 99 -12.40 0.48 -10.68
C SER A 99 -13.28 -0.46 -11.52
N ALA A 100 -13.20 -1.74 -11.22
CA ALA A 100 -14.01 -2.78 -11.85
C ALA A 100 -15.35 -3.03 -11.12
N VAL A 101 -15.84 -2.04 -10.36
CA VAL A 101 -17.16 -2.06 -9.71
C VAL A 101 -18.23 -1.76 -10.74
N GLU A 102 -19.23 -2.60 -10.86
CA GLU A 102 -20.38 -2.33 -11.72
C GLU A 102 -21.35 -1.37 -11.03
N PRO A 103 -21.92 -0.37 -11.75
CA PRO A 103 -22.80 0.62 -11.13
C PRO A 103 -24.03 0.06 -10.43
N GLY A 104 -24.52 -1.11 -10.82
CA GLY A 104 -25.70 -1.79 -10.26
C GLY A 104 -25.40 -2.65 -9.02
N ASP A 105 -24.13 -2.88 -8.68
CA ASP A 105 -23.75 -3.80 -7.61
C ASP A 105 -23.89 -3.17 -6.22
N VAL A 106 -23.90 -1.83 -6.12
CA VAL A 106 -23.89 -1.10 -4.86
C VAL A 106 -25.12 -0.20 -4.74
N ASP A 107 -25.95 -0.47 -3.76
CA ASP A 107 -27.04 0.42 -3.39
C ASP A 107 -26.54 1.50 -2.41
N VAL A 108 -26.62 2.76 -2.82
CA VAL A 108 -26.22 3.91 -2.01
C VAL A 108 -27.39 4.79 -1.57
N ASP A 109 -28.61 4.33 -1.74
CA ASP A 109 -29.82 5.04 -1.28
C ASP A 109 -29.85 5.08 0.26
N GLY A 110 -30.12 6.27 0.80
CA GLY A 110 -30.17 6.49 2.25
C GLY A 110 -28.81 6.54 2.95
N VAL A 111 -27.69 6.52 2.22
CA VAL A 111 -26.36 6.70 2.80
C VAL A 111 -26.21 8.12 3.36
N HIS A 112 -25.74 8.23 4.61
CA HIS A 112 -25.64 9.51 5.34
C HIS A 112 -24.23 10.09 5.36
N ASP A 113 -23.21 9.23 5.36
CA ASP A 113 -21.80 9.65 5.42
C ASP A 113 -20.88 8.74 4.59
N ILE A 114 -19.59 9.10 4.55
CA ILE A 114 -18.58 8.37 3.78
C ILE A 114 -18.25 7.00 4.41
N ASP A 115 -18.41 6.85 5.72
CA ASP A 115 -18.14 5.58 6.38
C ASP A 115 -19.21 4.56 5.98
N GLU A 116 -20.50 4.95 6.02
CA GLU A 116 -21.61 4.11 5.55
C GLU A 116 -21.48 3.81 4.04
N TRP A 117 -21.07 4.79 3.21
CA TRP A 117 -20.80 4.56 1.80
C TRP A 117 -19.75 3.48 1.60
N THR A 118 -18.66 3.55 2.36
CA THR A 118 -17.57 2.56 2.30
C THR A 118 -18.04 1.17 2.75
N GLU A 119 -18.89 1.11 3.76
CA GLU A 119 -19.51 -0.15 4.23
C GLU A 119 -20.41 -0.78 3.17
N ARG A 120 -21.25 0.02 2.47
CA ARG A 120 -22.10 -0.48 1.37
C ARG A 120 -21.28 -1.05 0.22
N VAL A 121 -20.22 -0.34 -0.19
CA VAL A 121 -19.27 -0.83 -1.21
C VAL A 121 -18.62 -2.13 -0.75
N THR A 122 -18.26 -2.24 0.53
CA THR A 122 -17.64 -3.44 1.09
C THR A 122 -18.62 -4.61 1.13
N ALA A 123 -19.86 -4.37 1.51
CA ALA A 123 -20.93 -5.38 1.53
C ALA A 123 -21.23 -5.95 0.13
N ALA A 124 -21.02 -5.17 -0.92
CA ALA A 124 -21.12 -5.60 -2.31
C ALA A 124 -19.91 -6.42 -2.83
N GLY A 125 -18.96 -6.77 -1.96
CA GLY A 125 -17.79 -7.59 -2.32
C GLY A 125 -16.57 -6.79 -2.81
N HIS A 126 -16.58 -5.48 -2.62
CA HIS A 126 -15.50 -4.58 -2.98
C HIS A 126 -14.92 -3.90 -1.74
N ARG A 127 -13.59 -3.93 -1.57
CA ARG A 127 -12.93 -3.27 -0.46
C ARG A 127 -12.19 -2.01 -0.93
N PRO A 128 -12.74 -0.81 -0.68
CA PRO A 128 -12.05 0.44 -1.00
C PRO A 128 -10.96 0.72 0.05
N TYR A 129 -9.71 0.43 -0.28
CA TYR A 129 -8.59 0.86 0.54
C TYR A 129 -8.30 2.34 0.36
N ILE A 130 -7.99 2.99 1.48
CA ILE A 130 -7.76 4.43 1.56
C ILE A 130 -6.29 4.70 1.85
N THR A 131 -5.72 5.67 1.16
CA THR A 131 -4.38 6.17 1.48
C THR A 131 -4.48 7.50 2.22
N SER A 132 -3.60 7.70 3.21
CA SER A 132 -3.46 8.99 3.88
C SER A 132 -2.86 10.01 2.91
N GLY A 133 -3.70 10.77 2.21
CA GLY A 133 -3.24 11.76 1.24
C GLY A 133 -2.56 12.96 1.90
N THR A 134 -1.31 13.24 1.56
CA THR A 134 -0.61 14.48 1.92
C THR A 134 -1.17 15.72 1.19
N SER A 135 -1.98 15.50 0.13
CA SER A 135 -2.57 16.55 -0.71
C SER A 135 -3.96 17.03 -0.27
N GLY A 136 -4.42 16.66 0.93
CA GLY A 136 -5.77 17.01 1.42
C GLY A 136 -6.92 16.17 0.84
N LYS A 137 -6.61 15.17 0.02
CA LYS A 137 -7.57 14.19 -0.50
C LYS A 137 -7.02 12.78 -0.29
N VAL A 138 -7.88 11.85 0.09
CA VAL A 138 -7.55 10.43 0.17
C VAL A 138 -7.76 9.76 -1.19
N SER A 139 -7.00 8.71 -1.50
CA SER A 139 -7.27 7.87 -2.66
C SER A 139 -8.21 6.73 -2.27
N PHE A 140 -9.07 6.30 -3.19
CA PHE A 140 -9.90 5.10 -3.05
C PHE A 140 -9.43 4.05 -4.05
N LEU A 141 -8.88 2.96 -3.54
CA LEU A 141 -8.30 1.87 -4.32
C LEU A 141 -9.15 0.62 -4.13
N ASN A 142 -9.88 0.21 -5.16
CA ASN A 142 -10.69 -1.00 -5.08
C ASN A 142 -9.83 -2.26 -4.97
N CYS A 143 -10.21 -3.14 -4.06
CA CYS A 143 -9.69 -4.49 -3.90
C CYS A 143 -10.86 -5.46 -4.00
N ALA A 144 -10.87 -6.33 -5.01
CA ALA A 144 -11.86 -7.38 -5.15
C ALA A 144 -11.61 -8.51 -4.14
N ALA A 145 -12.59 -9.37 -3.91
CA ALA A 145 -12.41 -10.51 -3.01
C ALA A 145 -11.27 -11.44 -3.45
N SER A 146 -11.08 -11.64 -4.76
CA SER A 146 -9.97 -12.41 -5.32
C SER A 146 -8.60 -11.73 -5.11
N ASP A 147 -8.55 -10.38 -5.13
CA ASP A 147 -7.33 -9.64 -4.80
C ASP A 147 -6.97 -9.81 -3.33
N LEU A 148 -7.99 -9.75 -2.45
CA LEU A 148 -7.80 -9.94 -1.01
C LEU A 148 -7.32 -11.36 -0.69
N ALA A 149 -7.91 -12.38 -1.32
CA ALA A 149 -7.47 -13.77 -1.16
C ALA A 149 -6.00 -13.94 -1.59
N PHE A 150 -5.60 -13.38 -2.72
CA PHE A 150 -4.21 -13.44 -3.16
C PHE A 150 -3.26 -12.66 -2.26
N LEU A 151 -3.70 -11.53 -1.69
CA LEU A 151 -2.91 -10.82 -0.67
C LEU A 151 -2.67 -11.69 0.57
N HIS A 152 -3.67 -12.45 1.01
CA HIS A 152 -3.52 -13.39 2.12
C HIS A 152 -2.53 -14.50 1.78
N ASP A 153 -2.58 -15.08 0.59
CA ASP A 153 -1.59 -16.06 0.12
C ASP A 153 -0.17 -15.49 0.16
N ILE A 154 0.02 -14.26 -0.28
CA ILE A 154 1.33 -13.56 -0.23
C ILE A 154 1.81 -13.42 1.23
N LEU A 155 0.95 -12.96 2.13
CA LEU A 155 1.32 -12.73 3.53
C LEU A 155 1.63 -14.04 4.24
N GLU A 156 0.87 -15.08 3.99
CA GLU A 156 1.06 -16.41 4.59
C GLU A 156 2.36 -17.08 4.13
N ASN A 157 2.67 -17.01 2.84
CA ASN A 157 3.77 -17.76 2.25
C ASN A 157 5.10 -16.98 2.17
N LEU A 158 5.06 -15.63 2.17
CA LEU A 158 6.26 -14.81 1.93
C LEU A 158 6.67 -13.96 3.15
N THR A 159 5.99 -14.07 4.29
CA THR A 159 6.40 -13.36 5.51
C THR A 159 7.79 -13.79 5.94
N CYS A 160 8.70 -12.82 6.08
CA CYS A 160 10.13 -13.01 6.32
C CYS A 160 10.93 -13.64 5.17
N TRP A 161 10.41 -13.64 3.93
CA TRP A 161 11.23 -14.01 2.79
C TRP A 161 12.61 -13.30 2.85
N PRO A 162 13.76 -13.94 2.49
CA PRO A 162 13.92 -15.24 1.81
C PRO A 162 13.89 -16.49 2.69
N ASP A 163 13.63 -16.36 3.97
CA ASP A 163 13.46 -17.46 4.92
C ASP A 163 12.06 -17.36 5.56
N PRO A 164 10.99 -17.77 4.82
CA PRO A 164 9.60 -17.62 5.27
C PRO A 164 9.33 -18.32 6.58
N LEU A 165 8.51 -17.70 7.41
CA LEU A 165 8.04 -18.30 8.65
C LEU A 165 6.90 -19.28 8.37
N PRO A 166 6.89 -20.46 9.03
CA PRO A 166 5.70 -21.29 9.05
C PRO A 166 4.48 -20.54 9.61
N ALA A 167 3.32 -20.75 8.99
CA ALA A 167 2.04 -20.16 9.41
C ALA A 167 1.55 -20.87 10.70
N GLU A 168 2.13 -20.51 11.85
CA GLU A 168 1.84 -21.11 13.16
C GLU A 168 1.43 -20.05 14.19
N PRO A 169 0.24 -20.16 14.82
CA PRO A 169 -0.29 -19.19 15.77
C PRO A 169 0.32 -19.39 17.17
N THR A 170 1.63 -19.21 17.29
CA THR A 170 2.40 -19.49 18.53
C THR A 170 2.80 -18.25 19.30
N ARG A 171 2.72 -17.05 18.72
CA ARG A 171 3.25 -15.80 19.27
C ARG A 171 2.22 -15.04 20.09
N ARG A 172 2.67 -14.29 21.09
CA ARG A 172 1.85 -13.27 21.75
C ARG A 172 1.79 -12.03 20.82
N GLY A 173 0.60 -11.56 20.47
CA GLY A 173 0.39 -10.49 19.47
C GLY A 173 0.31 -9.09 20.08
N TYR A 174 0.95 -8.12 19.43
CA TYR A 174 0.83 -6.69 19.71
C TYR A 174 0.66 -5.93 18.40
N LEU A 175 -0.55 -5.42 18.17
CA LEU A 175 -0.83 -4.58 17.02
C LEU A 175 -0.85 -3.11 17.44
N LEU A 176 0.17 -2.38 17.05
CA LEU A 176 0.27 -0.93 17.28
C LEU A 176 -0.62 -0.19 16.26
N ALA A 177 -1.88 -0.61 16.15
CA ALA A 177 -2.82 -0.18 15.15
C ALA A 177 -4.24 -0.24 15.72
N PRO A 178 -5.22 0.42 15.09
CA PRO A 178 -6.65 0.25 15.39
C PRO A 178 -7.15 -1.18 15.14
N ALA A 179 -8.26 -1.54 15.78
CA ALA A 179 -8.90 -2.85 15.61
C ALA A 179 -9.30 -3.15 14.18
N SER A 180 -9.71 -2.12 13.42
CA SER A 180 -10.05 -2.22 12.00
C SER A 180 -9.91 -0.85 11.33
N GLY A 181 -9.97 -0.83 10.00
CA GLY A 181 -9.93 0.43 9.26
C GLY A 181 -9.82 0.23 7.75
N PRO A 182 -9.93 1.32 7.01
CA PRO A 182 -9.92 1.29 5.55
C PRO A 182 -8.50 1.26 4.96
N MET A 183 -7.47 1.14 5.77
CA MET A 183 -6.07 1.10 5.30
C MET A 183 -5.61 -0.35 5.16
N ARG A 184 -4.99 -0.66 4.02
CA ARG A 184 -4.44 -2.00 3.75
C ARG A 184 -3.42 -2.48 4.79
N SER A 185 -2.66 -1.55 5.38
CA SER A 185 -1.71 -1.90 6.45
C SER A 185 -2.40 -2.43 7.71
N VAL A 186 -3.57 -1.89 8.08
CA VAL A 186 -4.36 -2.36 9.23
C VAL A 186 -4.86 -3.79 8.98
N ASP A 187 -5.41 -4.06 7.80
CA ASP A 187 -5.82 -5.42 7.42
C ASP A 187 -4.65 -6.39 7.39
N GLY A 188 -3.51 -5.95 6.83
CA GLY A 188 -2.29 -6.77 6.79
C GLY A 188 -1.77 -7.13 8.19
N PHE A 189 -1.77 -6.20 9.13
CA PHE A 189 -1.37 -6.48 10.52
C PHE A 189 -2.34 -7.45 11.20
N ARG A 190 -3.65 -7.27 10.99
CA ARG A 190 -4.65 -8.20 11.52
C ARG A 190 -4.49 -9.60 10.96
N TRP A 191 -4.31 -9.73 9.64
CA TRP A 191 -4.08 -11.02 9.01
C TRP A 191 -2.83 -11.72 9.56
N HIS A 192 -1.73 -11.01 9.73
CA HIS A 192 -0.55 -11.57 10.38
C HIS A 192 -0.84 -12.03 11.82
N ALA A 193 -1.69 -11.30 12.56
CA ALA A 193 -2.08 -11.74 13.89
C ALA A 193 -2.93 -13.02 13.86
N GLU A 194 -3.84 -13.16 12.91
CA GLU A 194 -4.64 -14.37 12.74
C GLU A 194 -3.78 -15.59 12.37
N VAL A 195 -2.72 -15.41 11.58
CA VAL A 195 -1.81 -16.48 11.15
C VAL A 195 -0.75 -16.81 12.21
N PHE A 196 -0.15 -15.82 12.86
CA PHE A 196 1.05 -16.00 13.68
C PHE A 196 0.85 -15.78 15.18
N ALA A 197 -0.24 -15.14 15.63
CA ALA A 197 -0.52 -14.91 17.04
C ALA A 197 -1.43 -16.00 17.62
N ARG A 198 -1.24 -16.29 18.92
CA ARG A 198 -2.11 -17.20 19.67
C ARG A 198 -3.55 -16.71 19.66
N PRO A 199 -4.55 -17.58 19.47
CA PRO A 199 -5.96 -17.17 19.53
C PRO A 199 -6.28 -16.44 20.84
N GLY A 200 -6.86 -15.25 20.77
CA GLY A 200 -7.15 -14.40 21.93
C GLY A 200 -5.92 -13.78 22.61
N GLY A 201 -4.72 -13.99 22.06
CA GLY A 201 -3.45 -13.48 22.61
C GLY A 201 -2.96 -12.17 21.98
N THR A 202 -3.83 -11.43 21.29
CA THR A 202 -3.46 -10.18 20.61
C THR A 202 -3.98 -8.98 21.39
N ARG A 203 -3.08 -8.03 21.71
CA ARG A 203 -3.41 -6.72 22.25
C ARG A 203 -3.35 -5.68 21.14
N LEU A 204 -4.32 -4.77 21.12
CA LEU A 204 -4.42 -3.68 20.15
C LEU A 204 -4.01 -2.36 20.81
N LEU A 205 -3.48 -1.43 20.01
CA LEU A 205 -3.22 -0.07 20.49
C LEU A 205 -4.53 0.67 20.82
N THR A 206 -5.59 0.39 20.06
CA THR A 206 -6.95 0.85 20.34
C THR A 206 -7.97 -0.11 19.76
N GLU A 207 -9.07 -0.32 20.49
CA GLU A 207 -10.22 -1.11 20.03
C GLU A 207 -11.11 -0.31 19.06
N ASP A 208 -10.94 1.01 19.00
CA ASP A 208 -11.71 1.87 18.10
C ASP A 208 -11.32 1.62 16.64
N PRO A 209 -12.30 1.53 15.73
CA PRO A 209 -12.04 1.46 14.31
C PRO A 209 -11.51 2.78 13.76
N MET A 210 -10.60 2.74 12.83
CA MET A 210 -10.20 3.93 12.04
C MET A 210 -11.31 4.26 11.03
N ARG A 211 -11.83 5.46 11.05
CA ARG A 211 -12.91 5.91 10.17
C ARG A 211 -12.38 6.69 8.96
N VAL A 212 -13.04 6.52 7.80
CA VAL A 212 -12.75 7.29 6.59
C VAL A 212 -13.01 8.77 6.80
N SER A 213 -14.13 9.10 7.48
CA SER A 213 -14.54 10.47 7.83
C SER A 213 -13.47 11.20 8.63
N GLU A 214 -12.84 10.54 9.61
CA GLU A 214 -11.75 11.11 10.42
C GLU A 214 -10.50 11.40 9.58
N LEU A 215 -10.09 10.44 8.74
CA LEU A 215 -8.94 10.61 7.85
C LEU A 215 -9.14 11.77 6.88
N MET A 216 -10.34 11.87 6.31
CA MET A 216 -10.67 12.95 5.37
C MET A 216 -10.77 14.30 6.05
N SER A 217 -11.40 14.38 7.21
CA SER A 217 -11.53 15.62 7.99
C SER A 217 -10.16 16.16 8.40
N SER A 218 -9.28 15.27 8.88
CA SER A 218 -7.89 15.62 9.21
C SER A 218 -7.12 16.12 7.98
N ALA A 219 -7.19 15.40 6.84
CA ALA A 219 -6.51 15.79 5.62
C ALA A 219 -7.00 17.14 5.08
N LEU A 220 -8.32 17.39 5.13
CA LEU A 220 -8.93 18.65 4.70
C LEU A 220 -8.50 19.81 5.61
N LEU A 221 -8.50 19.60 6.93
CA LEU A 221 -8.08 20.63 7.90
C LEU A 221 -6.59 20.99 7.70
N HIS A 222 -5.71 20.01 7.59
CA HIS A 222 -4.28 20.26 7.31
C HIS A 222 -4.07 21.06 6.03
N ARG A 223 -4.83 20.76 4.99
CA ARG A 223 -4.80 21.54 3.74
C ARG A 223 -5.26 22.97 3.97
N ARG A 224 -6.40 23.20 4.67
CA ARG A 224 -6.91 24.54 4.96
C ARG A 224 -5.97 25.34 5.87
N MET A 225 -5.26 24.67 6.80
CA MET A 225 -4.21 25.31 7.59
C MET A 225 -3.05 25.77 6.71
N ALA A 226 -2.59 24.92 5.76
CA ALA A 226 -1.53 25.26 4.83
C ALA A 226 -1.93 26.41 3.88
N GLU A 227 -3.20 26.49 3.47
CA GLU A 227 -3.79 27.55 2.64
C GLU A 227 -4.14 28.83 3.45
N GLY A 228 -4.02 28.81 4.78
CA GLY A 228 -4.41 29.91 5.66
C GLY A 228 -5.92 30.18 5.73
N THR A 229 -6.74 29.19 5.38
CA THR A 229 -8.22 29.29 5.33
C THR A 229 -8.93 28.60 6.50
N ALA A 230 -8.18 27.89 7.37
CA ALA A 230 -8.74 27.30 8.59
C ALA A 230 -9.02 28.39 9.62
N THR A 231 -10.16 28.27 10.31
CA THR A 231 -10.53 29.20 11.38
C THR A 231 -9.79 28.84 12.69
N PRO A 232 -9.52 29.82 13.58
CA PRO A 232 -8.91 29.54 14.90
C PRO A 232 -9.71 28.53 15.72
N GLN A 233 -11.05 28.52 15.60
CA GLN A 233 -11.90 27.57 16.30
C GLN A 233 -11.72 26.13 15.78
N GLU A 234 -11.64 25.94 14.47
CA GLU A 234 -11.38 24.61 13.87
C GLU A 234 -10.03 24.08 14.29
N ILE A 235 -8.99 24.93 14.27
CA ILE A 235 -7.63 24.57 14.70
C ILE A 235 -7.65 24.18 16.19
N SER A 236 -8.22 24.99 17.06
CA SER A 236 -8.27 24.74 18.51
C SER A 236 -9.07 23.47 18.84
N SER A 237 -10.19 23.22 18.15
CA SER A 237 -10.98 22.00 18.34
C SER A 237 -10.20 20.76 17.93
N PHE A 238 -9.46 20.83 16.81
CA PHE A 238 -8.61 19.74 16.34
C PHE A 238 -7.44 19.48 17.28
N GLU A 239 -6.75 20.51 17.74
CA GLU A 239 -5.66 20.39 18.71
C GLU A 239 -6.12 19.76 20.02
N THR A 240 -7.29 20.15 20.51
CA THR A 240 -7.87 19.58 21.74
C THR A 240 -8.22 18.10 21.57
N SER A 241 -8.90 17.73 20.50
CA SER A 241 -9.28 16.33 20.23
C SER A 241 -8.05 15.45 19.94
N SER A 242 -7.09 15.98 19.18
CA SER A 242 -5.84 15.28 18.89
C SER A 242 -4.99 15.07 20.14
N GLY A 243 -4.91 16.07 21.02
CA GLY A 243 -4.19 15.96 22.29
C GLY A 243 -4.78 14.91 23.22
N ALA A 244 -6.12 14.88 23.39
CA ALA A 244 -6.77 13.85 24.18
C ALA A 244 -6.53 12.44 23.62
N ARG A 245 -6.62 12.28 22.30
CA ARG A 245 -6.33 10.98 21.66
C ARG A 245 -4.86 10.59 21.76
N GLU A 246 -3.93 11.55 21.67
CA GLU A 246 -2.49 11.29 21.84
C GLU A 246 -2.17 10.82 23.27
N GLU A 247 -2.83 11.40 24.28
CA GLU A 247 -2.70 10.97 25.68
C GLU A 247 -3.23 9.54 25.88
N GLU A 248 -4.40 9.22 25.34
CA GLU A 248 -5.00 7.89 25.39
C GLU A 248 -4.10 6.84 24.71
N LEU A 249 -3.66 7.10 23.47
CA LEU A 249 -2.76 6.21 22.73
C LEU A 249 -1.38 6.09 23.41
N GLY A 250 -0.92 7.16 24.07
CA GLY A 250 0.31 7.13 24.86
C GLY A 250 0.20 6.21 26.08
N ALA A 251 -0.92 6.25 26.78
CA ALA A 251 -1.21 5.35 27.90
C ALA A 251 -1.29 3.88 27.44
N ALA A 252 -2.04 3.62 26.36
CA ALA A 252 -2.12 2.27 25.78
C ALA A 252 -0.76 1.73 25.31
N MET A 253 0.07 2.59 24.69
CA MET A 253 1.44 2.24 24.30
C MET A 253 2.31 1.91 25.52
N ALA A 254 2.17 2.62 26.62
CA ALA A 254 2.89 2.33 27.85
C ALA A 254 2.49 0.96 28.44
N GLU A 255 1.19 0.63 28.47
CA GLU A 255 0.71 -0.69 28.89
C GLU A 255 1.22 -1.83 27.99
N ILE A 256 1.23 -1.62 26.67
CA ILE A 256 1.80 -2.58 25.72
C ILE A 256 3.30 -2.77 25.99
N ALA A 257 4.03 -1.69 26.24
CA ALA A 257 5.46 -1.78 26.55
C ALA A 257 5.73 -2.50 27.88
N ASP A 258 4.90 -2.32 28.91
CA ASP A 258 4.99 -3.06 30.16
C ASP A 258 4.78 -4.57 29.95
N ASP A 259 3.76 -4.93 29.16
CA ASP A 259 3.45 -6.33 28.86
C ASP A 259 4.55 -7.00 28.01
N ILE A 260 5.07 -6.30 26.98
CA ILE A 260 6.22 -6.79 26.19
C ILE A 260 7.46 -6.99 27.06
N ALA A 261 7.79 -6.03 27.95
CA ALA A 261 8.94 -6.14 28.82
C ALA A 261 8.86 -7.35 29.76
N ALA A 262 7.64 -7.65 30.25
CA ALA A 262 7.37 -8.81 31.10
C ALA A 262 7.43 -10.16 30.36
N HIS A 263 7.21 -10.18 29.04
CA HIS A 263 7.15 -11.40 28.23
C HIS A 263 8.23 -11.45 27.11
N ARG A 264 9.29 -10.64 27.23
CA ARG A 264 10.33 -10.50 26.20
C ARG A 264 11.08 -11.80 25.87
N ASP A 265 11.06 -12.76 26.79
CA ASP A 265 11.69 -14.07 26.65
C ASP A 265 10.79 -15.10 25.91
N GLU A 266 9.58 -14.69 25.52
CA GLU A 266 8.65 -15.46 24.68
C GLU A 266 8.67 -14.96 23.22
N PRO A 267 8.34 -15.82 22.24
CA PRO A 267 8.09 -15.37 20.86
C PRO A 267 6.92 -14.38 20.79
N LEU A 268 7.17 -13.20 20.24
CA LEU A 268 6.18 -12.12 20.09
C LEU A 268 5.88 -11.88 18.62
N LEU A 269 4.69 -11.30 18.33
CA LEU A 269 4.37 -10.64 17.10
C LEU A 269 4.16 -9.14 17.40
N ILE A 270 4.96 -8.27 16.84
CA ILE A 270 4.86 -6.82 17.03
C ILE A 270 4.65 -6.17 15.65
N ALA A 271 3.46 -5.63 15.41
CA ALA A 271 3.10 -5.05 14.13
C ALA A 271 2.66 -3.57 14.28
N GLY A 272 3.22 -2.69 13.47
CA GLY A 272 2.88 -1.26 13.48
C GLY A 272 3.68 -0.46 12.47
N MET A 273 3.28 0.80 12.27
CA MET A 273 4.02 1.71 11.41
C MET A 273 5.34 2.15 12.07
N ASN A 274 6.31 2.60 11.29
CA ASN A 274 7.65 2.97 11.78
C ASN A 274 7.63 3.98 12.95
N ASN A 275 6.72 4.95 12.93
CA ASN A 275 6.59 5.92 14.01
C ASN A 275 6.11 5.28 15.32
N GLN A 276 5.17 4.35 15.25
CA GLN A 276 4.66 3.61 16.42
C GLN A 276 5.73 2.64 16.94
N GLN A 277 6.43 1.95 16.05
CA GLN A 277 7.57 1.10 16.42
C GLN A 277 8.66 1.91 17.12
N PHE A 278 8.96 3.12 16.61
CA PHE A 278 9.94 3.99 17.25
C PHE A 278 9.51 4.43 18.67
N THR A 279 8.25 4.82 18.84
CA THR A 279 7.69 5.13 20.16
C THR A 279 7.77 3.94 21.11
N LEU A 280 7.46 2.73 20.62
CA LEU A 280 7.52 1.50 21.40
C LEU A 280 8.96 1.20 21.87
N ILE A 281 9.96 1.26 20.98
CA ILE A 281 11.34 0.93 21.38
C ILE A 281 11.89 1.91 22.41
N GLU A 282 11.54 3.19 22.33
CA GLU A 282 11.92 4.17 23.37
C GLU A 282 11.25 3.84 24.71
N ALA A 283 9.98 3.44 24.70
CA ALA A 283 9.28 3.02 25.91
C ALA A 283 9.86 1.73 26.52
N LEU A 284 10.29 0.78 25.68
CA LEU A 284 10.94 -0.47 26.13
C LEU A 284 12.35 -0.23 26.70
N ARG A 285 13.15 0.66 26.06
CA ARG A 285 14.45 1.08 26.60
C ARG A 285 14.32 1.76 27.96
N ALA A 286 13.31 2.62 28.14
CA ALA A 286 13.00 3.24 29.43
C ALA A 286 12.65 2.20 30.53
N ARG A 287 12.21 1.00 30.16
CA ARG A 287 11.95 -0.14 31.04
C ARG A 287 13.14 -1.08 31.23
N GLY A 288 14.27 -0.73 30.65
CA GLY A 288 15.52 -1.52 30.80
C GLY A 288 15.57 -2.73 29.84
N VAL A 289 14.75 -2.78 28.79
CA VAL A 289 14.91 -3.78 27.74
C VAL A 289 16.09 -3.36 26.86
N PRO A 290 17.17 -4.15 26.79
CA PRO A 290 18.34 -3.80 25.98
C PRO A 290 18.06 -4.00 24.48
N ASP A 291 18.88 -3.38 23.63
CA ASP A 291 18.91 -3.67 22.21
C ASP A 291 19.24 -5.16 21.99
N GLY A 292 18.52 -5.83 21.08
CA GLY A 292 18.61 -7.28 20.88
C GLY A 292 18.02 -8.13 22.03
N GLY A 293 17.30 -7.52 23.00
CA GLY A 293 16.79 -8.17 24.19
C GLY A 293 15.44 -8.88 24.06
N LEU A 294 14.94 -9.09 22.83
CA LEU A 294 13.71 -9.86 22.57
C LEU A 294 14.03 -11.28 22.13
N HIS A 295 13.08 -12.20 22.32
CA HIS A 295 13.22 -13.57 21.86
C HIS A 295 13.51 -13.65 20.35
N PRO A 296 14.47 -14.48 19.87
CA PRO A 296 14.88 -14.51 18.46
C PRO A 296 13.75 -14.89 17.49
N ASP A 297 12.76 -15.67 17.92
CA ASP A 297 11.58 -16.01 17.12
C ASP A 297 10.48 -14.92 17.14
N THR A 298 10.77 -13.76 17.73
CA THR A 298 9.88 -12.60 17.63
C THR A 298 9.78 -12.14 16.19
N LEU A 299 8.55 -11.93 15.71
CA LEU A 299 8.24 -11.38 14.38
C LEU A 299 7.91 -9.91 14.50
N VAL A 300 8.66 -9.06 13.81
CA VAL A 300 8.40 -7.62 13.74
C VAL A 300 7.96 -7.23 12.32
N LEU A 301 6.78 -6.67 12.24
CA LEU A 301 6.20 -6.11 11.02
C LEU A 301 6.22 -4.59 11.14
N SER A 302 7.02 -3.94 10.32
CA SER A 302 7.11 -2.48 10.27
C SER A 302 7.00 -1.99 8.82
N GLY A 303 6.44 -0.81 8.65
CA GLY A 303 6.29 -0.23 7.31
C GLY A 303 5.86 1.23 7.34
N GLY A 304 5.64 1.77 6.12
CA GLY A 304 5.22 3.15 5.93
C GLY A 304 6.34 4.18 6.07
N GLY A 305 6.17 5.30 5.37
CA GLY A 305 7.05 6.47 5.50
C GLY A 305 6.71 7.30 6.74
N ASN A 306 7.52 8.34 6.99
CA ASN A 306 7.42 9.27 8.14
C ASN A 306 6.26 10.27 8.01
N LYS A 307 5.10 9.86 7.51
CA LYS A 307 3.97 10.76 7.32
C LYS A 307 3.48 11.29 8.67
N GLY A 308 3.56 12.61 8.84
CA GLY A 308 2.88 13.34 9.93
C GLY A 308 3.63 13.43 11.26
N ARG A 309 4.78 12.77 11.46
CA ARG A 309 5.60 12.94 12.67
C ARG A 309 7.08 13.00 12.31
N ALA A 310 7.77 14.01 12.83
CA ALA A 310 9.21 14.09 12.68
C ALA A 310 9.87 12.98 13.51
N LEU A 311 10.46 12.00 12.85
CA LEU A 311 11.36 11.04 13.47
C LEU A 311 12.80 11.54 13.37
N PRO A 312 13.69 11.20 14.32
CA PRO A 312 15.12 11.49 14.19
C PRO A 312 15.71 10.88 12.90
N ASP A 313 16.72 11.52 12.32
CA ASP A 313 17.34 11.05 11.08
C ASP A 313 17.91 9.61 11.19
N ASP A 314 18.30 9.21 12.39
CA ASP A 314 18.86 7.89 12.72
C ASP A 314 17.80 6.85 13.14
N TYR A 315 16.49 7.16 13.04
CA TYR A 315 15.43 6.27 13.55
C TYR A 315 15.50 4.84 12.99
N GLN A 316 15.86 4.68 11.71
CA GLN A 316 15.99 3.36 11.09
C GLN A 316 17.14 2.54 11.70
N GLN A 317 18.27 3.21 11.99
CA GLN A 317 19.42 2.58 12.66
C GLN A 317 19.05 2.16 14.09
N ARG A 318 18.31 3.01 14.81
CA ARG A 318 17.84 2.73 16.18
C ARG A 318 16.83 1.58 16.21
N LEU A 319 15.90 1.52 15.24
CA LEU A 319 14.99 0.37 15.07
C LEU A 319 15.78 -0.91 14.73
N ALA A 320 16.78 -0.81 13.85
CA ALA A 320 17.60 -1.95 13.47
C ALA A 320 18.41 -2.50 14.66
N ALA A 321 18.99 -1.60 15.47
CA ALA A 321 19.75 -1.99 16.66
C ALA A 321 18.85 -2.65 17.72
N PHE A 322 17.68 -2.04 18.02
CA PHE A 322 16.77 -2.59 19.02
C PHE A 322 16.21 -3.97 18.64
N TYR A 323 15.84 -4.13 17.37
CA TYR A 323 15.32 -5.38 16.83
C TYR A 323 16.41 -6.27 16.21
N ASP A 324 17.66 -6.16 16.70
CA ASP A 324 18.72 -7.08 16.27
C ASP A 324 18.42 -8.52 16.75
N GLY A 325 18.73 -9.50 15.89
CA GLY A 325 18.52 -10.92 16.18
C GLY A 325 17.09 -11.43 16.07
N VAL A 326 16.07 -10.58 15.78
CA VAL A 326 14.68 -11.01 15.58
C VAL A 326 14.28 -11.10 14.11
N ARG A 327 13.16 -11.78 13.85
CA ARG A 327 12.59 -11.90 12.48
C ARG A 327 11.91 -10.60 12.07
N ARG A 328 12.36 -9.99 10.98
CA ARG A 328 11.82 -8.71 10.47
C ARG A 328 11.43 -8.80 9.01
N VAL A 329 10.24 -8.34 8.70
CA VAL A 329 9.86 -8.11 7.29
C VAL A 329 10.44 -6.79 6.82
N ARG A 330 11.29 -6.84 5.80
CA ARG A 330 11.85 -5.67 5.12
C ARG A 330 11.28 -5.61 3.72
N SER A 331 10.58 -4.54 3.39
CA SER A 331 9.92 -4.43 2.10
C SER A 331 9.83 -2.98 1.61
N TYR A 332 9.75 -2.84 0.30
CA TYR A 332 9.31 -1.61 -0.37
C TYR A 332 7.94 -1.86 -0.99
N GLY A 333 6.97 -1.03 -0.66
CA GLY A 333 5.61 -1.19 -1.16
C GLY A 333 4.73 0.03 -0.95
N MET A 334 3.58 0.00 -1.59
CA MET A 334 2.54 1.02 -1.53
C MET A 334 1.17 0.37 -1.60
N THR A 335 0.11 1.10 -1.25
CA THR A 335 -1.25 0.56 -1.27
C THR A 335 -1.71 0.15 -2.68
N GLU A 336 -1.14 0.78 -3.68
CA GLU A 336 -1.41 0.56 -5.09
C GLU A 336 -0.85 -0.77 -5.63
N LEU A 337 0.14 -1.35 -4.95
CA LEU A 337 0.82 -2.59 -5.33
C LEU A 337 0.29 -3.77 -4.51
N GLN A 338 -0.01 -4.90 -5.12
CA GLN A 338 -0.39 -6.12 -4.41
C GLN A 338 0.83 -6.75 -3.73
N GLY A 339 0.79 -6.85 -2.41
CA GLY A 339 1.97 -7.21 -1.63
C GLY A 339 3.03 -6.10 -1.62
N SER A 340 4.30 -6.48 -1.73
CA SER A 340 5.46 -5.57 -1.67
C SER A 340 6.66 -6.21 -2.38
N CYS A 341 7.61 -5.39 -2.80
CA CYS A 341 8.95 -5.86 -3.15
C CYS A 341 9.69 -6.25 -1.87
N LEU A 342 10.13 -7.49 -1.74
CA LEU A 342 10.73 -8.03 -0.52
C LEU A 342 12.25 -7.97 -0.56
N ALA A 343 12.86 -7.60 0.58
CA ALA A 343 14.31 -7.49 0.67
C ALA A 343 14.98 -8.86 0.81
N CYS A 344 15.96 -9.15 -0.04
CA CYS A 344 16.86 -10.28 0.15
C CYS A 344 17.94 -10.00 1.21
N GLU A 345 18.81 -10.98 1.47
CA GLU A 345 19.95 -10.89 2.39
C GLU A 345 20.99 -9.83 1.97
N LYS A 346 21.00 -9.45 0.69
CA LYS A 346 21.83 -8.34 0.18
C LYS A 346 21.19 -6.96 0.30
N GLY A 347 19.99 -6.88 0.91
CA GLY A 347 19.25 -5.63 1.12
C GLY A 347 18.59 -5.05 -0.12
N ARG A 348 18.51 -5.78 -1.23
CA ARG A 348 17.81 -5.37 -2.46
C ARG A 348 16.36 -5.82 -2.40
N TYR A 349 15.41 -4.97 -2.82
CA TYR A 349 13.98 -5.27 -2.83
C TYR A 349 13.58 -5.92 -4.15
N HIS A 350 13.44 -7.23 -4.18
CA HIS A 350 13.05 -8.00 -5.37
C HIS A 350 11.61 -7.68 -5.79
N VAL A 351 11.44 -7.35 -7.07
CA VAL A 351 10.12 -7.11 -7.66
C VAL A 351 9.42 -8.46 -7.81
N PRO A 352 8.20 -8.62 -7.26
CA PRO A 352 7.51 -9.91 -7.32
C PRO A 352 7.03 -10.23 -8.75
N PRO A 353 6.84 -11.52 -9.08
CA PRO A 353 6.49 -11.97 -10.44
C PRO A 353 5.21 -11.37 -11.03
N TRP A 354 4.25 -11.02 -10.19
CA TRP A 354 2.98 -10.39 -10.62
C TRP A 354 3.12 -8.90 -10.93
N VAL A 355 4.31 -8.33 -10.78
CA VAL A 355 4.60 -6.91 -11.03
C VAL A 355 5.60 -6.78 -12.16
N ILE A 356 5.22 -6.09 -13.21
CA ILE A 356 6.09 -5.69 -14.32
C ILE A 356 6.61 -4.28 -13.99
N PRO A 357 7.89 -4.11 -13.63
CA PRO A 357 8.45 -2.79 -13.37
C PRO A 357 8.67 -2.02 -14.66
N LEU A 358 8.21 -0.77 -14.67
CA LEU A 358 8.36 0.18 -15.77
C LEU A 358 9.07 1.41 -15.21
N ILE A 359 10.32 1.62 -15.57
CA ILE A 359 11.07 2.78 -15.12
C ILE A 359 10.93 3.87 -16.17
N LEU A 360 10.32 4.98 -15.78
CA LEU A 360 10.01 6.08 -16.68
C LEU A 360 10.95 7.26 -16.42
N ASP A 361 11.03 8.15 -17.40
CA ASP A 361 11.62 9.47 -17.23
C ASP A 361 10.86 10.29 -16.15
N GLU A 362 11.38 11.45 -15.78
CA GLU A 362 10.80 12.31 -14.76
C GLU A 362 9.36 12.73 -15.09
N ALA A 363 9.07 12.97 -16.38
CA ALA A 363 7.74 13.33 -16.85
C ALA A 363 6.74 12.17 -16.81
N GLY A 364 7.20 10.94 -16.71
CA GLY A 364 6.38 9.72 -16.71
C GLY A 364 5.88 9.32 -18.10
N GLU A 365 6.60 9.69 -19.16
CA GLU A 365 6.19 9.53 -20.56
C GLU A 365 7.02 8.50 -21.31
N THR A 366 8.31 8.38 -21.00
CA THR A 366 9.26 7.55 -21.75
C THR A 366 9.76 6.38 -20.93
N LEU A 367 9.67 5.17 -21.48
CA LEU A 367 10.22 3.96 -20.86
C LEU A 367 11.75 3.95 -20.95
N LEU A 368 12.41 3.79 -19.80
CA LEU A 368 13.87 3.75 -19.67
C LEU A 368 14.43 2.34 -19.45
N ASN A 369 13.59 1.31 -19.44
CA ASN A 369 14.00 -0.05 -19.12
C ASN A 369 15.11 -0.56 -20.06
N PRO A 370 16.34 -0.80 -19.58
CA PRO A 370 17.36 -1.50 -20.35
C PRO A 370 17.15 -3.00 -20.26
N GLY A 371 17.84 -3.75 -21.06
CA GLY A 371 17.84 -5.22 -20.98
C GLY A 371 18.49 -5.75 -19.70
N HIS A 372 19.44 -5.00 -19.11
CA HIS A 372 20.16 -5.30 -17.87
C HIS A 372 20.84 -4.03 -17.33
N GLY A 373 21.37 -4.09 -16.11
CA GLY A 373 22.04 -2.96 -15.45
C GLY A 373 21.10 -2.11 -14.62
N VAL A 374 21.65 -1.07 -13.99
CA VAL A 374 20.91 -0.17 -13.10
C VAL A 374 20.33 0.99 -13.89
N VAL A 375 19.05 1.26 -13.68
CA VAL A 375 18.33 2.43 -14.21
C VAL A 375 17.75 3.24 -13.08
N GLU A 376 17.93 4.53 -13.17
CA GLU A 376 17.29 5.52 -12.31
C GLU A 376 16.12 6.16 -13.04
N GLY A 377 14.99 6.29 -12.37
CA GLY A 377 13.82 6.96 -12.92
C GLY A 377 12.61 6.93 -12.00
N ARG A 378 11.48 7.32 -12.56
CA ARG A 378 10.19 7.27 -11.88
C ARG A 378 9.68 5.83 -11.86
N PHE A 379 9.35 5.34 -10.68
CA PHE A 379 8.80 3.98 -10.55
C PHE A 379 7.36 3.95 -11.06
N ALA A 380 7.17 3.23 -12.14
CA ALA A 380 5.87 2.83 -12.62
C ALA A 380 5.82 1.30 -12.72
N PHE A 381 4.63 0.74 -12.79
CA PHE A 381 4.46 -0.71 -12.87
C PHE A 381 3.10 -1.09 -13.41
N LEU A 382 3.01 -2.33 -13.89
CA LEU A 382 1.75 -3.04 -14.07
C LEU A 382 1.70 -4.23 -13.10
N ASP A 383 0.75 -4.22 -12.18
CA ASP A 383 0.40 -5.36 -11.34
C ASP A 383 -0.66 -6.20 -12.05
N VAL A 384 -0.25 -7.33 -12.61
CA VAL A 384 -1.13 -8.22 -13.40
C VAL A 384 -2.06 -9.07 -12.53
N SER A 385 -1.84 -9.09 -11.21
CA SER A 385 -2.66 -9.89 -10.29
C SER A 385 -3.99 -9.23 -9.95
N LEU A 386 -4.13 -7.92 -10.11
CA LEU A 386 -5.30 -7.16 -9.68
C LEU A 386 -6.52 -7.38 -10.59
N GLU A 387 -7.69 -7.55 -9.98
CA GLU A 387 -8.99 -7.73 -10.65
C GLU A 387 -9.99 -6.64 -10.29
N GLY A 388 -9.85 -6.02 -9.12
CA GLY A 388 -10.75 -4.96 -8.66
C GLY A 388 -10.52 -3.60 -9.32
N ARG A 389 -9.38 -3.40 -9.99
CA ARG A 389 -8.98 -2.18 -10.70
C ARG A 389 -7.88 -2.47 -11.72
N TRP A 390 -7.60 -1.51 -12.59
CA TRP A 390 -6.39 -1.57 -13.42
C TRP A 390 -5.13 -1.50 -12.55
N GLY A 391 -4.19 -2.43 -12.78
CA GLY A 391 -2.95 -2.52 -12.00
C GLY A 391 -1.81 -1.63 -12.51
N GLY A 392 -2.01 -0.91 -13.63
CA GLY A 392 -1.01 -0.02 -14.22
C GLY A 392 -0.96 1.34 -13.51
N LEU A 393 0.20 1.69 -12.93
CA LEU A 393 0.37 2.90 -12.14
C LEU A 393 1.70 3.60 -12.38
N ILE A 394 1.68 4.94 -12.40
CA ILE A 394 2.85 5.80 -12.28
C ILE A 394 2.89 6.34 -10.86
N SER A 395 3.92 5.98 -10.08
CA SER A 395 4.08 6.43 -8.71
C SER A 395 4.74 7.80 -8.60
N GLY A 396 4.76 8.37 -7.40
CA GLY A 396 5.54 9.57 -7.07
C GLY A 396 6.97 9.26 -6.63
N ASP A 397 7.43 8.02 -6.72
CA ASP A 397 8.75 7.60 -6.20
C ASP A 397 9.81 7.59 -7.31
N ARG A 398 10.97 8.18 -7.02
CA ARG A 398 12.22 8.02 -7.76
C ARG A 398 12.96 6.84 -7.19
N VAL A 399 13.34 5.90 -8.05
CA VAL A 399 14.02 4.68 -7.66
C VAL A 399 15.23 4.40 -8.54
N LEU A 400 16.13 3.54 -8.04
CA LEU A 400 17.11 2.83 -8.87
C LEU A 400 16.67 1.37 -8.93
N VAL A 401 16.53 0.81 -10.13
CA VAL A 401 16.22 -0.61 -10.33
C VAL A 401 17.36 -1.28 -11.07
N ASP A 402 17.85 -2.37 -10.51
CA ASP A 402 18.87 -3.22 -11.14
C ASP A 402 18.16 -4.39 -11.85
N PHE A 403 18.32 -4.44 -13.16
CA PHE A 403 17.79 -5.51 -14.01
C PHE A 403 18.80 -6.66 -14.22
N SER A 404 19.99 -6.56 -13.62
CA SER A 404 20.97 -7.65 -13.61
C SER A 404 20.63 -8.68 -12.54
N PRO A 405 21.13 -9.93 -12.66
CA PRO A 405 21.04 -10.91 -11.59
C PRO A 405 21.61 -10.38 -10.28
N CYS A 406 20.92 -10.61 -9.19
CA CYS A 406 21.36 -10.20 -7.87
C CYS A 406 22.44 -11.13 -7.31
N ASP A 407 23.37 -10.58 -6.50
CA ASP A 407 24.37 -11.36 -5.76
C ASP A 407 23.76 -12.38 -4.77
N CYS A 408 22.46 -12.33 -4.53
CA CYS A 408 21.72 -13.36 -3.80
C CYS A 408 21.38 -14.60 -4.63
N GLY A 409 21.75 -14.62 -5.92
CA GLY A 409 21.50 -15.72 -6.86
C GLY A 409 20.19 -15.62 -7.65
N ARG A 410 19.33 -14.63 -7.37
CA ARG A 410 18.03 -14.46 -8.06
C ARG A 410 18.15 -13.58 -9.30
N ALA A 411 17.46 -13.97 -10.37
CA ALA A 411 17.58 -13.33 -11.69
C ALA A 411 16.62 -12.17 -11.94
N GLY A 412 15.59 -11.98 -11.10
CA GLY A 412 14.58 -10.94 -11.29
C GLY A 412 15.06 -9.53 -10.95
N PRO A 413 14.39 -8.47 -11.46
CA PRO A 413 14.73 -7.10 -11.16
C PRO A 413 14.58 -6.80 -9.68
N ALA A 414 15.42 -5.87 -9.17
CA ALA A 414 15.39 -5.46 -7.77
C ALA A 414 15.51 -3.95 -7.63
N VAL A 415 14.66 -3.35 -6.79
CA VAL A 415 14.76 -1.96 -6.39
C VAL A 415 15.87 -1.82 -5.35
N LEU A 416 16.77 -0.86 -5.54
CA LEU A 416 17.85 -0.55 -4.61
C LEU A 416 17.34 0.34 -3.45
N PRO A 417 18.02 0.37 -2.29
CA PRO A 417 17.52 1.05 -1.09
C PRO A 417 17.38 2.57 -1.18
N ASP A 418 18.01 3.26 -2.18
CA ASP A 418 17.86 4.72 -2.35
C ASP A 418 16.52 5.05 -3.04
N ILE A 419 15.47 5.13 -2.25
CA ILE A 419 14.11 5.45 -2.69
C ILE A 419 13.74 6.83 -2.17
N ARG A 420 13.35 7.75 -3.06
CA ARG A 420 12.98 9.13 -2.72
C ARG A 420 11.68 9.51 -3.41
N ARG A 421 10.95 10.46 -2.84
CA ARG A 421 9.78 11.04 -3.51
C ARG A 421 10.17 12.24 -4.35
N TYR A 422 9.62 12.33 -5.56
CA TYR A 422 9.78 13.53 -6.39
C TYR A 422 9.29 14.79 -5.68
N GLY A 423 8.17 14.72 -4.94
CA GLY A 423 7.66 15.84 -4.16
C GLY A 423 8.60 16.35 -3.06
N ASP A 424 9.49 15.51 -2.54
CA ASP A 424 10.47 15.87 -1.51
C ASP A 424 11.77 16.45 -2.10
N LEU A 425 11.99 16.30 -3.42
CA LEU A 425 13.16 16.78 -4.14
C LEU A 425 13.05 18.25 -4.61
N GLY A 426 11.99 18.96 -4.19
CA GLY A 426 11.79 20.39 -4.47
C GLY A 426 11.21 20.71 -5.84
N GLY A 427 10.71 19.71 -6.57
CA GLY A 427 9.95 19.85 -7.79
C GLY A 427 8.44 19.71 -7.57
N ASP A 428 7.64 20.26 -8.48
CA ASP A 428 6.23 19.86 -8.57
C ASP A 428 6.18 18.40 -9.07
N ASP A 429 5.54 17.51 -8.32
CA ASP A 429 5.30 16.12 -8.76
C ASP A 429 4.21 16.11 -9.87
N LYS A 430 4.50 16.82 -10.96
CA LYS A 430 3.62 16.93 -12.13
C LYS A 430 3.87 15.78 -13.07
N ILE A 431 2.94 14.83 -13.09
CA ILE A 431 2.82 13.85 -14.15
C ILE A 431 1.95 14.46 -15.24
N THR A 432 2.49 14.70 -16.41
CA THR A 432 1.80 15.42 -17.52
C THR A 432 0.47 14.77 -17.90
N CYS A 433 0.38 13.43 -17.84
CA CYS A 433 -0.85 12.68 -18.08
C CYS A 433 -1.97 12.90 -17.03
N ALA A 434 -1.66 13.43 -15.84
CA ALA A 434 -2.64 13.60 -14.78
C ALA A 434 -3.68 14.69 -15.10
N ALA A 435 -3.28 15.76 -15.77
CA ALA A 435 -4.17 16.89 -16.08
C ALA A 435 -5.27 16.52 -17.09
N THR A 436 -4.97 15.71 -18.10
CA THR A 436 -5.93 15.22 -19.10
C THR A 436 -6.94 14.27 -18.45
N LEU A 437 -6.47 13.43 -17.52
CA LEU A 437 -7.28 12.48 -16.79
C LEU A 437 -8.28 13.15 -15.84
N ASP A 438 -7.84 14.18 -15.12
CA ASP A 438 -8.71 14.96 -14.21
C ASP A 438 -9.84 15.66 -14.98
N SER A 439 -9.57 16.16 -16.18
CA SER A 439 -10.60 16.80 -17.03
C SER A 439 -11.62 15.78 -17.54
N TYR A 440 -11.16 14.60 -17.94
CA TYR A 440 -12.01 13.50 -18.41
C TYR A 440 -12.93 12.97 -17.32
N VAL A 441 -12.38 12.66 -16.16
CA VAL A 441 -13.16 12.18 -14.99
C VAL A 441 -14.22 13.22 -14.58
N ARG A 442 -13.89 14.52 -14.62
CA ARG A 442 -14.86 15.59 -14.34
C ARG A 442 -15.98 15.63 -15.40
N GLY A 443 -15.65 15.43 -16.67
CA GLY A 443 -16.66 15.37 -17.75
C GLY A 443 -17.67 14.24 -17.56
N MET A 444 -17.23 13.05 -17.12
CA MET A 444 -18.13 11.90 -16.86
C MET A 444 -19.04 12.09 -15.63
N ILE A 445 -18.65 12.91 -14.68
CA ILE A 445 -19.45 13.18 -13.46
C ILE A 445 -20.56 14.20 -13.75
N HIS A 446 -20.42 15.03 -14.75
CA HIS A 446 -21.36 16.11 -15.10
C HIS A 446 -22.34 15.75 -16.23
N GLY A 447 -22.11 14.67 -16.96
CA GLY A 447 -23.02 14.07 -17.95
C GLY A 447 -23.95 13.07 -17.25
#